data_ac2cad6192bef978975704d5a982c92d
#
_entry.id   ac2cad6192bef978975704d5a982c92d
#
_cell.length_a   1.000
_cell.length_b   1.000
_cell.length_c   1.000
_cell.angle_alpha   90.00
_cell.angle_beta   90.00
_cell.angle_gamma   90.00
#
_symmetry.space_group_name_H-M   'P 1'
#
loop_
_entity.id
_entity.type
_entity.pdbx_description
1 polymer ?
#
loop_
_entity_poly.entity_id
_entity_poly.type
_entity_poly.pdbx_seq_one_letter_code
_entity_poly.pdbx_strand_id
1 'polypeptide(L)'
;MLKSTLAIFLLCFSIHVCGQTAETAGPISTNAASRFLGSIGSKFSKLQSDITQKTERTLNKLERQEAKLYKKLCRKDSTAAKKIFANNAASYRSMRKKLAGADSSGKKLKEYLPHFDTLKTSLAFLEKNAGSNSQLAKQLDGTKGQLQQYESRMQVSNEIRKQLRERREQLGSQLKQFNMGRDMMAMNKEVYYYQQQLNEYKSILNDPKKAEQKALTLLKNSGLFRDFMKRNSILSQLFKLPDNYGSPESLAGLQTTASVQQLLNQRSAAGGPNAQQLFQQNMQQAQGQLKALKDRVNKLGSSGPGSGDGDGMPNFKPNTQKTKSFLKRIEYGFNMQSQKAKGILPTTSDMALTAGYKLNDKSTIGIGASYKLGWGNGFKNIRLSHQGIGLRSYLDIKIKGNFWITGGYEMNYQHEFTKYSQLQGLSAWQKSGLIGLTKKYRIGKKTNSLQLLWDFLSYSQVPRTEAIKFRIGYKL
;
A
#
# COMPACT_ATOMS: atom_id res chain seq x y z
N MET A 1 11.70 42.51 29.70
CA MET A 1 11.69 41.06 29.87
C MET A 1 11.03 40.35 28.68
N LEU A 2 11.45 40.66 27.45
CA LEU A 2 10.86 40.05 26.23
C LEU A 2 11.90 39.49 25.25
N LYS A 3 13.08 39.17 25.76
CA LYS A 3 14.17 38.58 24.94
C LYS A 3 14.56 37.15 25.31
N SER A 4 13.93 36.55 26.33
CA SER A 4 14.30 35.22 26.82
C SER A 4 13.37 34.07 26.39
N THR A 5 12.22 34.34 25.80
CA THR A 5 11.27 33.28 25.41
C THR A 5 11.34 32.88 23.97
N LEU A 6 12.10 33.61 23.13
CA LEU A 6 12.30 33.20 21.72
C LEU A 6 13.49 32.26 21.52
N ALA A 7 14.34 32.11 22.54
CA ALA A 7 15.52 31.24 22.49
C ALA A 7 15.25 29.77 22.81
N ILE A 8 14.09 29.44 23.40
CA ILE A 8 13.76 28.05 23.84
C ILE A 8 13.12 27.22 22.70
N PHE A 9 12.58 27.86 21.67
CA PHE A 9 11.97 27.11 20.54
C PHE A 9 12.97 26.77 19.40
N LEU A 10 14.19 27.28 19.46
CA LEU A 10 15.24 27.05 18.45
C LEU A 10 16.29 26.02 18.86
N LEU A 11 16.21 25.45 20.06
CA LEU A 11 17.22 24.56 20.64
C LEU A 11 16.87 23.07 20.59
N CYS A 12 15.77 22.66 19.95
CA CYS A 12 15.41 21.25 19.75
C CYS A 12 15.75 20.69 18.36
N PHE A 13 16.49 21.43 17.55
CA PHE A 13 17.05 20.92 16.28
C PHE A 13 18.58 20.82 16.35
N SER A 14 19.11 20.27 17.41
CA SER A 14 20.46 19.72 17.37
C SER A 14 20.42 18.45 16.53
N ILE A 15 20.72 18.60 15.25
CA ILE A 15 21.11 17.54 14.34
C ILE A 15 22.35 16.90 14.99
N HIS A 16 22.18 15.74 15.61
CA HIS A 16 23.29 14.86 15.87
C HIS A 16 23.79 14.38 14.49
N VAL A 17 24.71 15.11 13.90
CA VAL A 17 25.61 14.62 12.88
C VAL A 17 26.51 13.64 13.62
N CYS A 18 26.06 12.41 13.77
CA CYS A 18 26.91 11.30 14.17
C CYS A 18 27.85 11.08 12.98
N GLY A 19 29.11 11.48 13.14
CA GLY A 19 30.17 11.19 12.20
C GLY A 19 30.13 9.71 11.86
N GLN A 20 29.92 9.38 10.60
CA GLN A 20 30.09 8.04 10.08
C GLN A 20 31.59 7.75 10.05
N THR A 21 32.11 7.24 11.15
CA THR A 21 33.34 6.43 11.07
C THR A 21 32.98 5.22 10.19
N ALA A 22 33.74 5.01 9.14
CA ALA A 22 33.70 3.78 8.36
C ALA A 22 34.01 2.61 9.27
N GLU A 23 32.99 2.02 9.90
CA GLU A 23 33.13 0.77 10.64
C GLU A 23 33.48 -0.32 9.61
N THR A 24 34.73 -0.77 9.67
CA THR A 24 35.14 -2.07 9.13
C THR A 24 34.12 -3.10 9.54
N ALA A 25 33.58 -3.85 8.58
CA ALA A 25 32.49 -4.81 8.73
C ALA A 25 32.76 -5.84 9.82
N GLY A 26 32.43 -5.51 11.05
CA GLY A 26 32.44 -6.43 12.19
C GLY A 26 31.28 -7.43 12.08
N PRO A 27 31.30 -8.52 12.83
CA PRO A 27 30.24 -9.53 12.81
C PRO A 27 28.88 -8.87 13.10
N ILE A 28 27.86 -9.27 12.35
CA ILE A 28 26.50 -8.73 12.45
C ILE A 28 26.06 -8.82 13.92
N SER A 29 25.74 -7.67 14.53
CA SER A 29 25.27 -7.63 15.92
C SER A 29 24.07 -8.56 16.08
N THR A 30 24.12 -9.49 17.01
CA THR A 30 23.05 -10.45 17.32
C THR A 30 21.72 -9.75 17.57
N ASN A 31 21.74 -8.55 18.18
CA ASN A 31 20.56 -7.72 18.39
C ASN A 31 19.94 -7.22 17.08
N ALA A 32 20.74 -6.85 16.07
CA ALA A 32 20.24 -6.41 14.77
C ALA A 32 19.62 -7.58 14.01
N ALA A 33 20.25 -8.75 14.03
CA ALA A 33 19.73 -9.97 13.44
C ALA A 33 18.41 -10.41 14.09
N SER A 34 18.32 -10.42 15.42
CA SER A 34 17.10 -10.77 16.14
C SER A 34 15.92 -9.82 15.85
N ARG A 35 16.16 -8.50 15.79
CA ARG A 35 15.13 -7.51 15.41
C ARG A 35 14.67 -7.70 13.96
N PHE A 36 15.58 -8.04 13.07
CA PHE A 36 15.28 -8.34 11.67
C PHE A 36 14.39 -9.57 11.56
N LEU A 37 14.76 -10.68 12.21
CA LEU A 37 13.99 -11.92 12.22
C LEU A 37 12.60 -11.71 12.83
N GLY A 38 12.49 -11.01 13.95
CA GLY A 38 11.21 -10.69 14.58
C GLY A 38 10.30 -9.81 13.69
N SER A 39 10.87 -8.82 12.99
CA SER A 39 10.11 -7.98 12.06
C SER A 39 9.58 -8.77 10.87
N ILE A 40 10.41 -9.62 10.29
CA ILE A 40 10.03 -10.46 9.13
C ILE A 40 9.02 -11.54 9.56
N GLY A 41 9.28 -12.24 10.67
CA GLY A 41 8.39 -13.26 11.17
C GLY A 41 6.98 -12.73 11.43
N SER A 42 6.86 -11.60 12.11
CA SER A 42 5.57 -10.95 12.35
C SER A 42 4.86 -10.54 11.06
N LYS A 43 5.62 -10.12 10.05
CA LYS A 43 5.09 -9.76 8.72
C LYS A 43 4.51 -10.97 8.00
N PHE A 44 5.25 -12.09 7.99
CA PHE A 44 4.79 -13.33 7.35
C PHE A 44 3.57 -13.91 8.05
N SER A 45 3.59 -14.03 9.38
CA SER A 45 2.46 -14.52 10.16
C SER A 45 1.18 -13.72 9.89
N LYS A 46 1.29 -12.39 9.89
CA LYS A 46 0.15 -11.52 9.56
C LYS A 46 -0.35 -11.75 8.14
N LEU A 47 0.53 -11.77 7.15
CA LEU A 47 0.15 -11.98 5.75
C LEU A 47 -0.49 -13.35 5.53
N GLN A 48 -0.01 -14.41 6.19
CA GLN A 48 -0.63 -15.74 6.15
C GLN A 48 -2.07 -15.71 6.65
N SER A 49 -2.30 -15.12 7.81
CA SER A 49 -3.64 -14.97 8.40
C SER A 49 -4.56 -14.17 7.47
N ASP A 50 -4.08 -13.04 6.97
CA ASP A 50 -4.84 -12.16 6.08
C ASP A 50 -5.21 -12.87 4.75
N ILE A 51 -4.29 -13.62 4.14
CA ILE A 51 -4.51 -14.40 2.91
C ILE A 51 -5.57 -15.47 3.15
N THR A 52 -5.42 -16.26 4.21
CA THR A 52 -6.36 -17.34 4.55
C THR A 52 -7.76 -16.79 4.77
N GLN A 53 -7.90 -15.82 5.66
CA GLN A 53 -9.18 -15.21 5.99
C GLN A 53 -9.84 -14.57 4.76
N LYS A 54 -9.06 -13.90 3.93
CA LYS A 54 -9.57 -13.28 2.71
C LYS A 54 -10.05 -14.32 1.69
N THR A 55 -9.27 -15.39 1.50
CA THR A 55 -9.62 -16.47 0.59
C THR A 55 -10.91 -17.15 1.03
N GLU A 56 -11.03 -17.52 2.30
CA GLU A 56 -12.24 -18.11 2.87
C GLU A 56 -13.47 -17.22 2.72
N ARG A 57 -13.33 -15.93 3.07
CA ARG A 57 -14.43 -14.96 2.90
C ARG A 57 -14.87 -14.83 1.44
N THR A 58 -13.92 -14.86 0.51
CA THR A 58 -14.21 -14.80 -0.92
C THR A 58 -14.92 -16.06 -1.40
N LEU A 59 -14.44 -17.24 -1.02
CA LEU A 59 -15.11 -18.50 -1.33
C LEU A 59 -16.56 -18.54 -0.80
N ASN A 60 -16.77 -18.14 0.45
CA ASN A 60 -18.11 -18.09 1.06
C ASN A 60 -19.04 -17.10 0.33
N LYS A 61 -18.54 -15.95 -0.11
CA LYS A 61 -19.34 -14.99 -0.87
C LYS A 61 -19.70 -15.48 -2.25
N LEU A 62 -18.73 -16.06 -2.97
CA LEU A 62 -18.94 -16.56 -4.31
C LEU A 62 -19.91 -17.74 -4.31
N GLU A 63 -19.77 -18.69 -3.37
CA GLU A 63 -20.70 -19.79 -3.20
C GLU A 63 -22.14 -19.29 -2.97
N ARG A 64 -22.33 -18.29 -2.10
CA ARG A 64 -23.63 -17.66 -1.88
C ARG A 64 -24.16 -16.96 -3.14
N GLN A 65 -23.30 -16.35 -3.94
CA GLN A 65 -23.69 -15.72 -5.20
C GLN A 65 -24.10 -16.76 -6.23
N GLU A 66 -23.35 -17.84 -6.37
CA GLU A 66 -23.72 -18.96 -7.25
C GLU A 66 -25.04 -19.62 -6.81
N ALA A 67 -25.27 -19.79 -5.51
CA ALA A 67 -26.55 -20.28 -5.02
C ALA A 67 -27.75 -19.37 -5.38
N LYS A 68 -27.52 -18.04 -5.40
CA LYS A 68 -28.54 -17.09 -5.88
C LYS A 68 -28.78 -17.22 -7.39
N LEU A 69 -27.71 -17.39 -8.18
CA LEU A 69 -27.79 -17.62 -9.62
C LEU A 69 -28.53 -18.92 -9.94
N TYR A 70 -28.22 -19.98 -9.21
CA TYR A 70 -28.93 -21.26 -9.29
C TYR A 70 -30.43 -21.09 -9.07
N LYS A 71 -30.84 -20.45 -7.96
CA LYS A 71 -32.26 -20.21 -7.65
C LYS A 71 -32.96 -19.39 -8.72
N LYS A 72 -32.28 -18.40 -9.31
CA LYS A 72 -32.85 -17.58 -10.41
C LYS A 72 -33.00 -18.38 -11.67
N LEU A 73 -32.00 -19.21 -12.00
CA LEU A 73 -32.06 -20.06 -13.21
C LEU A 73 -33.12 -21.16 -13.05
N CYS A 74 -33.26 -21.78 -11.87
CA CYS A 74 -34.32 -22.75 -11.62
C CYS A 74 -35.73 -22.25 -11.92
N ARG A 75 -35.97 -20.95 -11.74
CA ARG A 75 -37.29 -20.33 -12.09
C ARG A 75 -37.50 -20.20 -13.60
N LYS A 76 -36.43 -20.24 -14.41
CA LYS A 76 -36.48 -20.15 -15.88
C LYS A 76 -36.38 -21.53 -16.51
N ASP A 77 -35.41 -22.32 -16.07
CA ASP A 77 -35.12 -23.66 -16.54
C ASP A 77 -34.45 -24.47 -15.43
N SER A 78 -35.24 -25.35 -14.80
CA SER A 78 -34.77 -26.20 -13.70
C SER A 78 -33.75 -27.26 -14.15
N THR A 79 -33.88 -27.78 -15.37
CA THR A 79 -33.00 -28.81 -15.91
C THR A 79 -31.62 -28.24 -16.21
N ALA A 80 -31.57 -27.10 -16.90
CA ALA A 80 -30.32 -26.39 -17.14
C ALA A 80 -29.64 -25.96 -15.84
N ALA A 81 -30.42 -25.50 -14.84
CA ALA A 81 -29.86 -25.10 -13.54
C ALA A 81 -29.16 -26.28 -12.85
N LYS A 82 -29.79 -27.46 -12.79
CA LYS A 82 -29.20 -28.65 -12.21
C LYS A 82 -27.90 -29.06 -12.93
N LYS A 83 -27.89 -29.00 -14.28
CA LYS A 83 -26.70 -29.35 -15.09
C LYS A 83 -25.55 -28.35 -14.88
N ILE A 84 -25.79 -27.04 -14.95
CA ILE A 84 -24.75 -26.00 -14.84
C ILE A 84 -24.13 -25.94 -13.45
N PHE A 85 -24.91 -26.15 -12.40
CA PHE A 85 -24.45 -26.03 -11.01
C PHE A 85 -24.23 -27.38 -10.30
N ALA A 86 -24.26 -28.53 -11.01
CA ALA A 86 -24.14 -29.88 -10.44
C ALA A 86 -22.94 -30.04 -9.49
N ASN A 87 -21.79 -29.51 -9.85
CA ASN A 87 -20.52 -29.69 -9.12
C ASN A 87 -20.14 -28.50 -8.23
N ASN A 88 -21.07 -27.58 -8.00
CA ASN A 88 -20.77 -26.32 -7.29
C ASN A 88 -20.22 -26.58 -5.88
N ALA A 89 -20.97 -27.29 -5.03
CA ALA A 89 -20.57 -27.55 -3.63
C ALA A 89 -19.26 -28.35 -3.53
N ALA A 90 -19.08 -29.34 -4.42
CA ALA A 90 -17.84 -30.13 -4.47
C ALA A 90 -16.61 -29.25 -4.83
N SER A 91 -16.76 -28.34 -5.79
CA SER A 91 -15.70 -27.41 -6.20
C SER A 91 -15.26 -26.51 -5.06
N TYR A 92 -16.20 -25.86 -4.36
CA TYR A 92 -15.87 -24.98 -3.22
C TYR A 92 -15.28 -25.76 -2.05
N ARG A 93 -15.79 -26.97 -1.78
CA ARG A 93 -15.21 -27.87 -0.75
C ARG A 93 -13.76 -28.25 -1.08
N SER A 94 -13.47 -28.59 -2.35
CA SER A 94 -12.11 -28.88 -2.81
C SER A 94 -11.18 -27.69 -2.63
N MET A 95 -11.61 -26.47 -2.99
CA MET A 95 -10.80 -25.26 -2.80
C MET A 95 -10.51 -25.00 -1.31
N ARG A 96 -11.49 -25.18 -0.40
CA ARG A 96 -11.28 -25.07 1.05
C ARG A 96 -10.31 -26.12 1.58
N LYS A 97 -10.42 -27.37 1.11
CA LYS A 97 -9.48 -28.44 1.48
C LYS A 97 -8.04 -28.10 1.05
N LYS A 98 -7.85 -27.59 -0.16
CA LYS A 98 -6.54 -27.10 -0.64
C LYS A 98 -6.00 -25.97 0.24
N LEU A 99 -6.85 -25.02 0.64
CA LEU A 99 -6.46 -23.91 1.50
C LEU A 99 -6.06 -24.38 2.90
N ALA A 100 -6.82 -25.30 3.49
CA ALA A 100 -6.52 -25.88 4.80
C ALA A 100 -5.22 -26.70 4.81
N GLY A 101 -4.93 -27.43 3.72
CA GLY A 101 -3.69 -28.19 3.55
C GLY A 101 -2.51 -27.37 3.00
N ALA A 102 -2.63 -26.04 2.90
CA ALA A 102 -1.60 -25.22 2.27
C ALA A 102 -0.26 -25.30 2.99
N ASP A 103 -0.23 -25.34 4.33
CA ASP A 103 1.00 -25.30 5.14
C ASP A 103 1.86 -26.56 4.96
N SER A 104 1.20 -27.73 4.80
CA SER A 104 1.86 -29.01 4.57
C SER A 104 2.18 -29.28 3.10
N SER A 105 1.73 -28.42 2.17
CA SER A 105 1.90 -28.66 0.74
C SER A 105 3.33 -28.45 0.23
N GLY A 106 4.19 -27.75 0.95
CA GLY A 106 5.57 -27.42 0.56
C GLY A 106 5.71 -26.66 -0.76
N LYS A 107 4.61 -26.10 -1.27
CA LYS A 107 4.59 -25.41 -2.56
C LYS A 107 5.39 -24.13 -2.52
N LYS A 108 6.30 -23.94 -3.46
CA LYS A 108 7.07 -22.72 -3.65
C LYS A 108 6.31 -21.74 -4.53
N LEU A 109 6.49 -20.44 -4.27
CA LEU A 109 5.93 -19.38 -5.09
C LEU A 109 6.60 -19.38 -6.46
N LYS A 110 5.80 -19.51 -7.53
CA LYS A 110 6.31 -19.57 -8.92
C LYS A 110 6.69 -18.18 -9.47
N GLU A 111 6.20 -17.12 -8.83
CA GLU A 111 6.42 -15.76 -9.26
C GLU A 111 7.67 -15.18 -8.61
N TYR A 112 8.51 -14.48 -9.39
CA TYR A 112 9.69 -13.81 -8.88
C TYR A 112 9.31 -12.48 -8.22
N LEU A 113 9.64 -12.33 -6.93
CA LEU A 113 9.47 -11.10 -6.16
C LEU A 113 10.86 -10.66 -5.64
N PRO A 114 11.41 -9.53 -6.13
CA PRO A 114 12.81 -9.14 -5.86
C PRO A 114 13.13 -9.00 -4.38
N HIS A 115 12.27 -8.32 -3.62
CA HIS A 115 12.51 -8.15 -2.17
C HIS A 115 12.36 -9.47 -1.40
N PHE A 116 11.43 -10.32 -1.82
CA PHE A 116 11.25 -11.65 -1.22
C PHE A 116 12.46 -12.55 -1.45
N ASP A 117 13.06 -12.52 -2.66
CA ASP A 117 14.32 -13.19 -2.96
C ASP A 117 15.45 -12.68 -2.05
N THR A 118 15.56 -11.35 -1.88
CA THR A 118 16.53 -10.76 -0.96
C THR A 118 16.31 -11.24 0.48
N LEU A 119 15.07 -11.31 0.97
CA LEU A 119 14.76 -11.79 2.32
C LEU A 119 15.15 -13.26 2.48
N LYS A 120 14.78 -14.10 1.51
CA LYS A 120 15.07 -15.53 1.51
C LYS A 120 16.58 -15.80 1.52
N THR A 121 17.32 -15.10 0.68
CA THR A 121 18.77 -15.22 0.60
C THR A 121 19.44 -14.68 1.88
N SER A 122 18.88 -13.62 2.48
CA SER A 122 19.37 -13.09 3.77
C SER A 122 19.18 -14.09 4.92
N LEU A 123 18.03 -14.78 4.97
CA LEU A 123 17.79 -15.83 5.95
C LEU A 123 18.76 -17.01 5.78
N ALA A 124 19.01 -17.43 4.53
CA ALA A 124 19.98 -18.49 4.24
C ALA A 124 21.43 -18.09 4.61
N PHE A 125 21.78 -16.81 4.39
CA PHE A 125 23.09 -16.28 4.82
C PHE A 125 23.22 -16.28 6.34
N LEU A 126 22.20 -15.80 7.06
CA LEU A 126 22.19 -15.80 8.51
C LEU A 126 22.29 -17.21 9.08
N GLU A 127 21.64 -18.18 8.46
CA GLU A 127 21.74 -19.60 8.85
C GLU A 127 23.17 -20.11 8.76
N LYS A 128 23.84 -19.86 7.65
CA LYS A 128 25.24 -20.27 7.45
C LYS A 128 26.22 -19.59 8.40
N ASN A 129 25.87 -18.38 8.90
CA ASN A 129 26.75 -17.55 9.70
C ASN A 129 26.22 -17.31 11.15
N ALA A 130 25.18 -18.02 11.59
CA ALA A 130 24.57 -17.85 12.92
C ALA A 130 25.49 -18.30 14.07
N GLY A 131 26.53 -19.08 13.79
CA GLY A 131 27.45 -19.60 14.80
C GLY A 131 26.74 -20.42 15.89
N SER A 132 27.30 -20.46 17.09
CA SER A 132 26.79 -21.26 18.23
C SER A 132 25.64 -20.60 19.01
N ASN A 133 25.05 -19.51 18.53
CA ASN A 133 23.97 -18.83 19.24
C ASN A 133 22.62 -19.56 19.07
N SER A 134 22.28 -20.39 20.07
CA SER A 134 21.09 -21.25 20.09
C SER A 134 19.77 -20.43 19.99
N GLN A 135 19.70 -19.24 20.58
CA GLN A 135 18.51 -18.39 20.55
C GLN A 135 18.28 -17.79 19.15
N LEU A 136 19.33 -17.34 18.48
CA LEU A 136 19.26 -16.82 17.13
C LEU A 136 18.88 -17.94 16.14
N ALA A 137 19.44 -19.14 16.31
CA ALA A 137 19.11 -20.30 15.51
C ALA A 137 17.62 -20.68 15.60
N LYS A 138 17.03 -20.70 16.80
CA LYS A 138 15.59 -20.95 17.00
C LYS A 138 14.72 -19.89 16.33
N GLN A 139 15.06 -18.61 16.46
CA GLN A 139 14.33 -17.51 15.81
C GLN A 139 14.41 -17.62 14.28
N LEU A 140 15.57 -17.99 13.78
CA LEU A 140 15.81 -18.18 12.35
C LEU A 140 14.97 -19.30 11.79
N ASP A 141 14.96 -20.46 12.44
CA ASP A 141 14.18 -21.63 12.04
C ASP A 141 12.68 -21.32 12.05
N GLY A 142 12.18 -20.68 13.11
CA GLY A 142 10.80 -20.21 13.16
C GLY A 142 10.44 -19.24 12.03
N THR A 143 11.34 -18.30 11.72
CA THR A 143 11.11 -17.33 10.62
C THR A 143 11.13 -17.99 9.24
N LYS A 144 12.02 -18.99 9.04
CA LYS A 144 12.07 -19.81 7.83
C LYS A 144 10.78 -20.63 7.65
N GLY A 145 10.29 -21.25 8.72
CA GLY A 145 9.01 -21.96 8.71
C GLY A 145 7.85 -21.05 8.32
N GLN A 146 7.77 -19.84 8.88
CA GLN A 146 6.76 -18.84 8.51
C GLN A 146 6.87 -18.39 7.05
N LEU A 147 8.09 -18.21 6.54
CA LEU A 147 8.33 -17.90 5.13
C LEU A 147 7.83 -19.02 4.21
N GLN A 148 8.15 -20.28 4.51
CA GLN A 148 7.73 -21.42 3.74
C GLN A 148 6.19 -21.59 3.74
N GLN A 149 5.55 -21.41 4.90
CA GLN A 149 4.09 -21.41 5.01
C GLN A 149 3.47 -20.28 4.20
N TYR A 150 4.06 -19.07 4.22
CA TYR A 150 3.61 -17.95 3.39
C TYR A 150 3.69 -18.29 1.89
N GLU A 151 4.82 -18.85 1.42
CA GLU A 151 4.99 -19.28 0.03
C GLU A 151 3.87 -20.25 -0.37
N SER A 152 3.67 -21.27 0.43
CA SER A 152 2.67 -22.32 0.16
C SER A 152 1.25 -21.76 0.13
N ARG A 153 0.88 -20.93 1.11
CA ARG A 153 -0.46 -20.30 1.17
C ARG A 153 -0.70 -19.34 0.00
N MET A 154 0.29 -18.52 -0.36
CA MET A 154 0.18 -17.64 -1.50
C MET A 154 0.04 -18.40 -2.81
N GLN A 155 0.83 -19.46 -3.00
CA GLN A 155 0.76 -20.32 -4.19
C GLN A 155 -0.61 -21.00 -4.31
N VAL A 156 -1.11 -21.60 -3.23
CA VAL A 156 -2.45 -22.20 -3.18
C VAL A 156 -3.54 -21.17 -3.47
N SER A 157 -3.42 -19.96 -2.91
CA SER A 157 -4.38 -18.87 -3.18
C SER A 157 -4.36 -18.41 -4.64
N ASN A 158 -3.19 -18.41 -5.30
CA ASN A 158 -3.09 -18.14 -6.73
C ASN A 158 -3.75 -19.27 -7.56
N GLU A 159 -3.62 -20.53 -7.17
CA GLU A 159 -4.30 -21.66 -7.82
C GLU A 159 -5.83 -21.57 -7.65
N ILE A 160 -6.30 -21.23 -6.44
CA ILE A 160 -7.73 -20.97 -6.17
C ILE A 160 -8.22 -19.81 -7.03
N ARG A 161 -7.46 -18.71 -7.13
CA ARG A 161 -7.78 -17.58 -8.02
C ARG A 161 -7.98 -18.02 -9.45
N LYS A 162 -7.08 -18.86 -9.98
CA LYS A 162 -7.17 -19.41 -11.34
C LYS A 162 -8.45 -20.24 -11.51
N GLN A 163 -8.75 -21.12 -10.59
CA GLN A 163 -9.98 -21.94 -10.61
C GLN A 163 -11.25 -21.07 -10.54
N LEU A 164 -11.26 -20.03 -9.71
CA LEU A 164 -12.39 -19.09 -9.62
C LEU A 164 -12.58 -18.29 -10.91
N ARG A 165 -11.51 -17.91 -11.58
CA ARG A 165 -11.56 -17.24 -12.88
C ARG A 165 -12.13 -18.17 -13.95
N GLU A 166 -11.64 -19.37 -14.09
CA GLU A 166 -12.13 -20.38 -15.02
C GLU A 166 -13.61 -20.68 -14.77
N ARG A 167 -14.00 -20.84 -13.50
CA ARG A 167 -15.40 -21.03 -13.11
C ARG A 167 -16.30 -19.86 -13.51
N ARG A 168 -15.83 -18.63 -13.28
CA ARG A 168 -16.54 -17.40 -13.70
C ARG A 168 -16.75 -17.37 -15.21
N GLU A 169 -15.72 -17.70 -16.00
CA GLU A 169 -15.78 -17.69 -17.47
C GLU A 169 -16.76 -18.76 -17.96
N GLN A 170 -16.69 -19.97 -17.41
CA GLN A 170 -17.64 -21.06 -17.73
C GLN A 170 -19.10 -20.66 -17.42
N LEU A 171 -19.36 -20.13 -16.22
CA LEU A 171 -20.69 -19.68 -15.85
C LEU A 171 -21.15 -18.50 -16.74
N GLY A 172 -20.23 -17.59 -17.06
CA GLY A 172 -20.52 -16.45 -17.93
C GLY A 172 -20.96 -16.86 -19.31
N SER A 173 -20.29 -17.83 -19.94
CA SER A 173 -20.68 -18.37 -21.25
C SER A 173 -22.01 -19.12 -21.19
N GLN A 174 -22.20 -19.99 -20.20
CA GLN A 174 -23.42 -20.79 -20.06
C GLN A 174 -24.66 -19.98 -19.69
N LEU A 175 -24.51 -18.94 -18.85
CA LEU A 175 -25.64 -18.10 -18.40
C LEU A 175 -26.01 -16.99 -19.39
N LYS A 176 -25.17 -16.72 -20.40
CA LYS A 176 -25.44 -15.73 -21.43
C LYS A 176 -26.72 -16.06 -22.23
N GLN A 177 -26.92 -17.32 -22.57
CA GLN A 177 -28.11 -17.79 -23.31
C GLN A 177 -29.42 -17.58 -22.51
N PHE A 178 -29.37 -17.52 -21.19
CA PHE A 178 -30.52 -17.26 -20.32
C PHE A 178 -30.71 -15.75 -19.98
N ASN A 179 -29.98 -14.87 -20.63
CA ASN A 179 -29.99 -13.43 -20.42
C ASN A 179 -29.70 -13.02 -18.93
N MET A 180 -28.77 -13.76 -18.28
CA MET A 180 -28.38 -13.54 -16.88
C MET A 180 -27.04 -12.79 -16.72
N GLY A 181 -26.57 -12.10 -17.76
CA GLY A 181 -25.28 -11.38 -17.71
C GLY A 181 -25.19 -10.31 -16.62
N ARG A 182 -26.30 -9.61 -16.31
CA ARG A 182 -26.35 -8.64 -15.20
C ARG A 182 -26.20 -9.31 -13.83
N ASP A 183 -26.71 -10.50 -13.66
CA ASP A 183 -26.65 -11.24 -12.39
C ASP A 183 -25.24 -11.72 -12.07
N MET A 184 -24.41 -11.94 -13.11
CA MET A 184 -22.98 -12.28 -12.98
C MET A 184 -22.12 -11.13 -12.50
N MET A 185 -22.61 -9.87 -12.53
CA MET A 185 -21.80 -8.70 -12.19
C MET A 185 -21.26 -8.75 -10.74
N ALA A 186 -22.04 -9.28 -9.79
CA ALA A 186 -21.62 -9.41 -8.40
C ALA A 186 -20.42 -10.39 -8.27
N MET A 187 -20.48 -11.52 -8.96
CA MET A 187 -19.43 -12.51 -9.00
C MET A 187 -18.16 -11.96 -9.69
N ASN A 188 -18.32 -11.28 -10.82
CA ASN A 188 -17.21 -10.63 -11.52
C ASN A 188 -16.47 -9.62 -10.62
N LYS A 189 -17.22 -8.81 -9.86
CA LYS A 189 -16.63 -7.87 -8.89
C LYS A 189 -15.86 -8.58 -7.79
N GLU A 190 -16.39 -9.67 -7.22
CA GLU A 190 -15.74 -10.36 -6.10
C GLU A 190 -14.46 -11.06 -6.56
N VAL A 191 -14.45 -11.74 -7.72
CA VAL A 191 -13.25 -12.37 -8.31
C VAL A 191 -12.18 -11.32 -8.60
N TYR A 192 -12.56 -10.19 -9.21
CA TYR A 192 -11.66 -9.08 -9.48
C TYR A 192 -11.01 -8.54 -8.19
N TYR A 193 -11.80 -8.23 -7.16
CA TYR A 193 -11.26 -7.71 -5.91
C TYR A 193 -10.42 -8.73 -5.15
N TYR A 194 -10.71 -10.02 -5.27
CA TYR A 194 -9.86 -11.06 -4.72
C TYR A 194 -8.47 -11.05 -5.37
N GLN A 195 -8.42 -10.97 -6.69
CA GLN A 195 -7.16 -10.84 -7.42
C GLN A 195 -6.37 -9.59 -6.99
N GLN A 196 -7.03 -8.43 -6.93
CA GLN A 196 -6.39 -7.20 -6.49
C GLN A 196 -5.87 -7.29 -5.04
N GLN A 197 -6.57 -8.01 -4.18
CA GLN A 197 -6.13 -8.21 -2.79
C GLN A 197 -4.89 -9.10 -2.71
N LEU A 198 -4.79 -10.17 -3.51
CA LEU A 198 -3.58 -10.98 -3.57
C LEU A 198 -2.39 -10.16 -4.09
N ASN A 199 -2.61 -9.30 -5.08
CA ASN A 199 -1.58 -8.38 -5.58
C ASN A 199 -1.14 -7.37 -4.51
N GLU A 200 -2.08 -6.85 -3.69
CA GLU A 200 -1.74 -5.96 -2.56
C GLU A 200 -0.90 -6.70 -1.51
N TYR A 201 -1.17 -7.97 -1.20
CA TYR A 201 -0.34 -8.76 -0.29
C TYR A 201 1.08 -8.98 -0.82
N LYS A 202 1.24 -9.19 -2.14
CA LYS A 202 2.55 -9.25 -2.79
C LYS A 202 3.28 -7.90 -2.72
N SER A 203 2.55 -6.79 -2.94
CA SER A 203 3.09 -5.44 -2.82
C SER A 203 3.55 -5.11 -1.40
N ILE A 204 2.79 -5.52 -0.37
CA ILE A 204 3.19 -5.36 1.03
C ILE A 204 4.49 -6.13 1.34
N LEU A 205 4.66 -7.29 0.73
CA LEU A 205 5.89 -8.06 0.87
C LEU A 205 7.09 -7.33 0.25
N ASN A 206 6.88 -6.66 -0.88
CA ASN A 206 7.93 -5.88 -1.57
C ASN A 206 8.20 -4.51 -0.93
N ASP A 207 7.44 -4.11 0.10
CA ASP A 207 7.63 -2.85 0.84
C ASP A 207 8.35 -3.14 2.16
N PRO A 208 9.68 -2.92 2.25
CA PRO A 208 10.44 -3.23 3.44
C PRO A 208 10.15 -2.24 4.57
N LYS A 209 9.91 -2.74 5.77
CA LYS A 209 9.81 -1.91 6.96
C LYS A 209 11.17 -1.27 7.30
N LYS A 210 11.18 -0.15 8.04
CA LYS A 210 12.41 0.55 8.44
C LYS A 210 13.44 -0.36 9.12
N ALA A 211 12.99 -1.29 9.96
CA ALA A 211 13.87 -2.28 10.62
C ALA A 211 14.49 -3.26 9.62
N GLU A 212 13.71 -3.72 8.63
CA GLU A 212 14.18 -4.58 7.54
C GLU A 212 15.19 -3.85 6.67
N GLN A 213 14.90 -2.58 6.30
CA GLN A 213 15.80 -1.75 5.50
C GLN A 213 17.14 -1.53 6.20
N LYS A 214 17.11 -1.15 7.49
CA LYS A 214 18.33 -0.92 8.27
C LYS A 214 19.19 -2.18 8.39
N ALA A 215 18.57 -3.32 8.68
CA ALA A 215 19.28 -4.59 8.78
C ALA A 215 19.84 -5.06 7.42
N LEU A 216 19.04 -4.93 6.34
CA LEU A 216 19.50 -5.24 4.98
C LEU A 216 20.65 -4.34 4.54
N THR A 217 20.66 -3.05 4.93
CA THR A 217 21.76 -2.14 4.65
C THR A 217 23.04 -2.60 5.35
N LEU A 218 22.96 -2.99 6.63
CA LEU A 218 24.08 -3.54 7.36
C LEU A 218 24.63 -4.82 6.73
N LEU A 219 23.73 -5.73 6.32
CA LEU A 219 24.10 -6.95 5.60
C LEU A 219 24.80 -6.64 4.28
N LYS A 220 24.23 -5.75 3.47
CA LYS A 220 24.76 -5.37 2.15
C LYS A 220 26.14 -4.69 2.22
N ASN A 221 26.46 -4.06 3.33
CA ASN A 221 27.79 -3.48 3.55
C ASN A 221 28.88 -4.56 3.80
N SER A 222 28.48 -5.79 4.17
CA SER A 222 29.38 -6.92 4.31
C SER A 222 29.76 -7.50 2.96
N GLY A 223 31.07 -7.65 2.67
CA GLY A 223 31.57 -8.31 1.45
C GLY A 223 31.07 -9.75 1.37
N LEU A 224 31.15 -10.49 2.47
CA LEU A 224 30.68 -11.89 2.56
C LEU A 224 29.22 -12.05 2.16
N PHE A 225 28.34 -11.12 2.58
CA PHE A 225 26.94 -11.15 2.21
C PHE A 225 26.74 -10.83 0.73
N ARG A 226 27.46 -9.87 0.19
CA ARG A 226 27.37 -9.52 -1.25
C ARG A 226 27.76 -10.70 -2.12
N ASP A 227 28.83 -11.40 -1.78
CA ASP A 227 29.29 -12.57 -2.52
C ASP A 227 28.33 -13.76 -2.36
N PHE A 228 27.75 -13.92 -1.16
CA PHE A 228 26.71 -14.92 -0.96
C PHE A 228 25.46 -14.63 -1.79
N MET A 229 25.01 -13.38 -1.85
CA MET A 229 23.87 -12.94 -2.69
C MET A 229 24.12 -13.20 -4.17
N LYS A 230 25.34 -12.90 -4.68
CA LYS A 230 25.71 -13.16 -6.07
C LYS A 230 25.63 -14.65 -6.45
N ARG A 231 25.82 -15.56 -5.50
CA ARG A 231 25.82 -17.03 -5.76
C ARG A 231 24.48 -17.69 -5.49
N ASN A 232 23.71 -17.17 -4.52
CA ASN A 232 22.55 -17.89 -3.96
C ASN A 232 21.19 -17.23 -4.23
N SER A 233 21.13 -15.99 -4.78
CA SER A 233 19.85 -15.39 -5.15
C SER A 233 19.23 -16.10 -6.37
N ILE A 234 17.91 -16.09 -6.47
CA ILE A 234 17.20 -16.64 -7.64
C ILE A 234 17.65 -15.93 -8.91
N LEU A 235 17.91 -14.63 -8.82
CA LEU A 235 18.40 -13.84 -9.95
C LEU A 235 19.77 -14.31 -10.43
N SER A 236 20.69 -14.64 -9.52
CA SER A 236 22.02 -15.13 -9.86
C SER A 236 22.01 -16.53 -10.50
N GLN A 237 21.02 -17.36 -10.14
CA GLN A 237 20.84 -18.67 -10.78
C GLN A 237 20.32 -18.56 -12.21
N LEU A 238 19.61 -17.47 -12.53
CA LEU A 238 19.12 -17.19 -13.89
C LEU A 238 20.19 -16.56 -14.78
N PHE A 239 21.03 -15.71 -14.18
CA PHE A 239 22.13 -15.04 -14.83
C PHE A 239 23.42 -15.55 -14.18
N LYS A 240 24.02 -16.60 -14.73
CA LYS A 240 25.34 -17.05 -14.30
C LYS A 240 26.34 -15.92 -14.59
N LEU A 241 26.64 -15.15 -13.59
CA LEU A 241 27.73 -14.18 -13.67
C LEU A 241 29.05 -14.94 -13.68
N PRO A 242 30.05 -14.54 -14.51
CA PRO A 242 31.39 -15.10 -14.44
C PRO A 242 31.94 -15.03 -13.02
N ASP A 243 32.73 -16.01 -12.60
CA ASP A 243 33.27 -16.07 -11.23
C ASP A 243 34.10 -14.85 -10.84
N ASN A 244 34.66 -14.17 -11.84
CA ASN A 244 35.44 -12.94 -11.69
C ASN A 244 34.65 -11.65 -11.88
N TYR A 245 33.30 -11.70 -11.96
CA TYR A 245 32.45 -10.50 -12.16
C TYR A 245 32.61 -9.50 -11.02
N GLY A 246 33.02 -8.26 -11.37
CA GLY A 246 33.31 -7.19 -10.40
C GLY A 246 34.74 -7.19 -9.87
N SER A 247 35.63 -8.08 -10.34
CA SER A 247 37.07 -7.94 -10.12
C SER A 247 37.64 -6.82 -11.01
N PRO A 248 38.77 -6.19 -10.64
CA PRO A 248 39.45 -5.21 -11.50
C PRO A 248 39.74 -5.75 -12.91
N GLU A 249 40.03 -7.05 -13.03
CA GLU A 249 40.30 -7.71 -14.31
C GLU A 249 39.01 -7.84 -15.16
N SER A 250 37.85 -8.09 -14.54
CA SER A 250 36.58 -8.12 -15.27
C SER A 250 36.11 -6.73 -15.71
N LEU A 251 36.45 -5.70 -14.92
CA LEU A 251 36.20 -4.28 -15.28
C LEU A 251 37.14 -3.80 -16.35
N ALA A 252 38.42 -4.25 -16.35
CA ALA A 252 39.38 -3.95 -17.40
C ALA A 252 38.99 -4.53 -18.77
N GLY A 253 38.19 -5.62 -18.77
CA GLY A 253 37.59 -6.20 -19.98
C GLY A 253 36.30 -5.53 -20.46
N LEU A 254 35.71 -4.62 -19.68
CA LEU A 254 34.54 -3.82 -20.09
C LEU A 254 35.00 -2.73 -21.06
N GLN A 255 34.99 -3.06 -22.34
CA GLN A 255 35.27 -2.11 -23.40
C GLN A 255 34.17 -1.04 -23.44
N THR A 256 34.56 0.22 -23.45
CA THR A 256 33.61 1.31 -23.68
C THR A 256 32.97 1.15 -25.06
N THR A 257 31.74 1.64 -25.25
CA THR A 257 31.05 1.59 -26.54
C THR A 257 31.93 2.15 -27.67
N ALA A 258 32.75 3.15 -27.37
CA ALA A 258 33.70 3.75 -28.31
C ALA A 258 34.86 2.80 -28.68
N SER A 259 35.44 2.08 -27.72
CA SER A 259 36.52 1.11 -27.99
C SER A 259 36.02 -0.13 -28.72
N VAL A 260 34.76 -0.56 -28.45
CA VAL A 260 34.11 -1.62 -29.22
C VAL A 260 33.88 -1.17 -30.67
N GLN A 261 33.43 0.05 -30.86
CA GLN A 261 33.16 0.61 -32.18
C GLN A 261 34.46 0.80 -32.98
N GLN A 262 35.56 1.21 -32.34
CA GLN A 262 36.87 1.33 -32.93
C GLN A 262 37.46 -0.04 -33.34
N LEU A 263 37.36 -1.06 -32.48
CA LEU A 263 37.76 -2.44 -32.79
C LEU A 263 36.90 -3.06 -33.91
N LEU A 264 35.62 -2.75 -33.97
CA LEU A 264 34.71 -3.15 -35.05
C LEU A 264 35.09 -2.52 -36.38
N ASN A 265 35.44 -1.23 -36.39
CA ASN A 265 35.87 -0.52 -37.57
C ASN A 265 37.24 -1.04 -38.08
N GLN A 266 38.20 -1.35 -37.18
CA GLN A 266 39.45 -1.95 -37.52
C GLN A 266 39.33 -3.38 -38.08
N ARG A 267 38.48 -4.23 -37.47
CA ARG A 267 38.27 -5.59 -37.94
C ARG A 267 37.44 -5.67 -39.23
N SER A 268 36.46 -4.78 -39.39
CA SER A 268 35.69 -4.70 -40.65
C SER A 268 36.52 -4.22 -41.82
N ALA A 269 37.52 -3.35 -41.58
CA ALA A 269 38.47 -2.92 -42.60
C ALA A 269 39.50 -4.01 -43.02
N ALA A 270 39.82 -4.93 -42.09
CA ALA A 270 40.83 -6.00 -42.31
C ALA A 270 40.23 -7.34 -42.80
N GLY A 271 38.93 -7.57 -42.68
CA GLY A 271 38.30 -8.91 -42.76
C GLY A 271 37.52 -9.22 -44.04
N GLY A 272 37.40 -8.31 -44.99
CA GLY A 272 36.63 -8.54 -46.22
C GLY A 272 35.12 -8.80 -46.04
N PRO A 273 34.36 -9.10 -47.11
CA PRO A 273 32.91 -9.24 -47.08
C PRO A 273 32.35 -10.37 -46.16
N ASN A 274 33.13 -11.43 -45.91
CA ASN A 274 32.76 -12.51 -45.02
C ASN A 274 32.72 -12.12 -43.52
N ALA A 275 33.56 -11.14 -43.13
CA ALA A 275 33.59 -10.68 -41.74
C ALA A 275 32.33 -9.90 -41.36
N GLN A 276 31.72 -9.17 -42.29
CA GLN A 276 30.46 -8.48 -42.10
C GLN A 276 29.29 -9.44 -41.92
N GLN A 277 29.24 -10.55 -42.70
CA GLN A 277 28.18 -11.57 -42.54
C GLN A 277 28.28 -12.32 -41.20
N LEU A 278 29.48 -12.69 -40.78
CA LEU A 278 29.73 -13.34 -39.48
C LEU A 278 29.36 -12.41 -38.31
N PHE A 279 29.65 -11.12 -38.43
CA PHE A 279 29.29 -10.13 -37.45
C PHE A 279 27.75 -9.93 -37.36
N GLN A 280 27.07 -9.84 -38.51
CA GLN A 280 25.60 -9.75 -38.54
C GLN A 280 24.93 -11.01 -37.95
N GLN A 281 25.43 -12.21 -38.24
CA GLN A 281 24.94 -13.46 -37.63
C GLN A 281 25.13 -13.47 -36.10
N ASN A 282 26.32 -13.10 -35.62
CA ASN A 282 26.60 -13.04 -34.19
C ASN A 282 25.75 -11.98 -33.49
N MET A 283 25.50 -10.83 -34.13
CA MET A 283 24.59 -9.81 -33.58
C MET A 283 23.13 -10.27 -33.52
N GLN A 284 22.64 -10.96 -34.56
CA GLN A 284 21.32 -11.54 -34.57
C GLN A 284 21.18 -12.63 -33.50
N GLN A 285 22.20 -13.47 -33.33
CA GLN A 285 22.23 -14.49 -32.29
C GLN A 285 22.24 -13.88 -30.89
N ALA A 286 23.04 -12.82 -30.65
CA ALA A 286 23.07 -12.07 -29.39
C ALA A 286 21.74 -11.37 -29.11
N GLN A 287 21.12 -10.75 -30.12
CA GLN A 287 19.79 -10.16 -30.00
C GLN A 287 18.70 -11.22 -29.70
N GLY A 288 18.78 -12.41 -30.34
CA GLY A 288 17.89 -13.54 -30.06
C GLY A 288 18.03 -14.03 -28.61
N GLN A 289 19.25 -14.15 -28.10
CA GLN A 289 19.51 -14.52 -26.71
C GLN A 289 19.01 -13.46 -25.74
N LEU A 290 19.22 -12.18 -26.04
CA LEU A 290 18.75 -11.04 -25.23
C LEU A 290 17.23 -10.95 -25.21
N LYS A 291 16.57 -11.24 -26.33
CA LYS A 291 15.10 -11.36 -26.41
C LYS A 291 14.61 -12.56 -25.60
N ALA A 292 15.23 -13.71 -25.70
CA ALA A 292 14.88 -14.90 -24.92
C ALA A 292 15.08 -14.68 -23.40
N LEU A 293 16.14 -13.97 -23.01
CA LEU A 293 16.37 -13.56 -21.62
C LEU A 293 15.31 -12.54 -21.17
N LYS A 294 15.01 -11.54 -21.99
CA LYS A 294 13.95 -10.56 -21.71
C LYS A 294 12.59 -11.23 -21.56
N ASP A 295 12.27 -12.21 -22.40
CA ASP A 295 11.04 -12.99 -22.31
C ASP A 295 11.01 -13.89 -21.07
N ARG A 296 12.16 -14.47 -20.64
CA ARG A 296 12.28 -15.19 -19.38
C ARG A 296 12.08 -14.27 -18.18
N VAL A 297 12.72 -13.09 -18.17
CA VAL A 297 12.55 -12.06 -17.12
C VAL A 297 11.11 -11.55 -17.12
N ASN A 298 10.53 -11.30 -18.28
CA ASN A 298 9.13 -10.89 -18.40
C ASN A 298 8.18 -12.00 -17.91
N LYS A 299 8.44 -13.28 -18.22
CA LYS A 299 7.65 -14.41 -17.67
C LYS A 299 7.78 -14.53 -16.15
N LEU A 300 8.92 -14.19 -15.57
CA LEU A 300 9.13 -14.16 -14.12
C LEU A 300 8.58 -12.86 -13.49
N GLY A 301 8.68 -11.74 -14.21
CA GLY A 301 8.23 -10.42 -13.76
C GLY A 301 6.82 -10.03 -14.23
N SER A 302 6.22 -10.76 -15.18
CA SER A 302 4.89 -10.46 -15.74
C SER A 302 3.74 -10.69 -14.77
N SER A 303 4.03 -11.12 -13.57
CA SER A 303 3.08 -11.13 -12.44
C SER A 303 3.17 -9.87 -11.58
N GLY A 304 3.81 -8.81 -12.02
CA GLY A 304 3.81 -7.50 -11.35
C GLY A 304 2.40 -6.89 -11.27
N PRO A 305 2.16 -5.91 -10.38
CA PRO A 305 0.83 -5.33 -10.14
C PRO A 305 0.17 -4.63 -11.36
N GLY A 306 0.83 -4.67 -12.53
CA GLY A 306 0.33 -4.08 -13.79
C GLY A 306 0.34 -4.99 -15.00
N SER A 307 0.96 -6.16 -14.96
CA SER A 307 0.94 -7.12 -16.07
C SER A 307 -0.24 -8.06 -15.90
N GLY A 308 -1.35 -7.64 -16.48
CA GLY A 308 -2.57 -8.41 -16.55
C GLY A 308 -2.34 -9.74 -17.27
N ASP A 309 -2.50 -10.81 -16.54
CA ASP A 309 -2.97 -12.08 -17.09
C ASP A 309 -4.36 -11.74 -17.65
N GLY A 310 -4.44 -11.39 -18.94
CA GLY A 310 -5.61 -11.28 -19.82
C GLY A 310 -7.03 -10.99 -19.28
N ASP A 311 -7.17 -10.44 -18.10
CA ASP A 311 -8.47 -10.07 -17.57
C ASP A 311 -8.83 -8.71 -18.18
N GLY A 312 -9.62 -8.74 -19.25
CA GLY A 312 -10.12 -7.55 -19.94
C GLY A 312 -10.64 -6.54 -18.92
N MET A 313 -10.53 -5.25 -19.28
CA MET A 313 -10.98 -4.14 -18.46
C MET A 313 -12.35 -4.45 -17.84
N PRO A 314 -12.50 -4.40 -16.51
CA PRO A 314 -13.73 -4.83 -15.87
C PRO A 314 -14.91 -3.99 -16.35
N ASN A 315 -16.06 -4.63 -16.66
CA ASN A 315 -17.32 -3.96 -17.07
C ASN A 315 -17.91 -3.05 -15.98
N PHE A 316 -17.12 -2.68 -14.98
CA PHE A 316 -17.51 -1.78 -13.89
C PHE A 316 -16.33 -0.91 -13.49
N LYS A 317 -16.60 0.24 -12.89
CA LYS A 317 -15.56 1.13 -12.36
C LYS A 317 -15.01 0.60 -11.05
N PRO A 318 -13.75 0.14 -11.00
CA PRO A 318 -13.16 -0.40 -9.79
C PRO A 318 -13.00 0.66 -8.69
N ASN A 319 -13.19 0.25 -7.43
CA ASN A 319 -12.83 1.07 -6.27
C ASN A 319 -11.46 0.65 -5.76
N THR A 320 -10.45 1.47 -6.02
CA THR A 320 -9.04 1.22 -5.66
C THR A 320 -8.78 1.22 -4.15
N GLN A 321 -9.72 1.76 -3.37
CA GLN A 321 -9.58 1.79 -1.91
C GLN A 321 -10.05 0.49 -1.25
N LYS A 322 -10.89 -0.30 -1.93
CA LYS A 322 -11.52 -1.49 -1.33
C LYS A 322 -10.53 -2.58 -0.92
N THR A 323 -9.39 -2.67 -1.60
CA THR A 323 -8.34 -3.67 -1.33
C THR A 323 -7.31 -3.21 -0.31
N LYS A 324 -7.21 -1.90 -0.04
CA LYS A 324 -6.27 -1.36 0.94
C LYS A 324 -6.70 -1.69 2.37
N SER A 325 -5.73 -1.89 3.25
CA SER A 325 -5.98 -2.08 4.67
C SER A 325 -6.64 -0.84 5.30
N PHE A 326 -7.33 -1.01 6.42
CA PHE A 326 -8.03 0.07 7.14
C PHE A 326 -7.14 1.28 7.38
N LEU A 327 -5.93 1.08 7.92
CA LEU A 327 -4.99 2.16 8.22
C LEU A 327 -4.50 2.91 6.97
N LYS A 328 -4.33 2.23 5.83
CA LYS A 328 -3.95 2.88 4.56
C LYS A 328 -5.07 3.74 3.95
N ARG A 329 -6.29 3.62 4.47
CA ARG A 329 -7.46 4.41 4.06
C ARG A 329 -7.73 5.59 4.97
N ILE A 330 -7.03 5.69 6.10
CA ILE A 330 -7.14 6.83 7.01
C ILE A 330 -6.24 7.95 6.49
N GLU A 331 -6.77 9.15 6.48
CA GLU A 331 -6.07 10.41 6.19
C GLU A 331 -6.19 11.33 7.38
N TYR A 332 -5.05 11.81 7.86
CA TYR A 332 -5.01 12.82 8.90
C TYR A 332 -4.91 14.20 8.28
N GLY A 333 -5.57 15.17 8.89
CA GLY A 333 -5.54 16.56 8.45
C GLY A 333 -5.59 17.53 9.60
N PHE A 334 -5.12 18.73 9.33
CA PHE A 334 -5.21 19.88 10.20
C PHE A 334 -6.00 20.98 9.48
N ASN A 335 -7.00 21.55 10.13
CA ASN A 335 -7.80 22.63 9.58
C ASN A 335 -7.70 23.85 10.47
N MET A 336 -7.68 25.02 9.84
CA MET A 336 -7.69 26.31 10.54
C MET A 336 -8.79 27.20 9.97
N GLN A 337 -9.52 27.85 10.87
CA GLN A 337 -10.55 28.80 10.56
C GLN A 337 -10.39 30.00 11.51
N SER A 338 -10.43 31.23 10.97
CA SER A 338 -10.46 32.44 11.77
C SER A 338 -11.84 33.09 11.68
N GLN A 339 -12.33 33.58 12.80
CA GLN A 339 -13.57 34.34 12.89
C GLN A 339 -13.24 35.74 13.45
N LYS A 340 -13.86 36.78 12.86
CA LYS A 340 -13.70 38.14 13.33
C LYS A 340 -14.40 38.34 14.67
N ALA A 341 -13.92 39.30 15.45
CA ALA A 341 -14.61 39.78 16.63
C ALA A 341 -16.02 40.27 16.28
N LYS A 342 -17.02 39.89 17.04
CA LYS A 342 -18.39 40.27 16.83
C LYS A 342 -19.01 40.69 18.19
N GLY A 343 -19.11 42.00 18.41
CA GLY A 343 -19.56 42.54 19.69
C GLY A 343 -18.65 42.15 20.85
N ILE A 344 -19.18 41.41 21.80
CA ILE A 344 -18.45 40.96 23.02
C ILE A 344 -17.51 39.77 22.73
N LEU A 345 -17.65 39.10 21.58
CA LEU A 345 -16.85 37.92 21.24
C LEU A 345 -15.49 38.33 20.67
N PRO A 346 -14.39 37.84 21.22
CA PRO A 346 -13.05 38.11 20.73
C PRO A 346 -12.78 37.47 19.35
N THR A 347 -11.76 37.97 18.64
CA THR A 347 -11.24 37.33 17.45
C THR A 347 -10.76 35.91 17.81
N THR A 348 -11.32 34.88 17.19
CA THR A 348 -10.99 33.53 17.53
C THR A 348 -10.38 32.79 16.32
N SER A 349 -9.38 31.94 16.60
CA SER A 349 -8.85 30.95 15.65
C SER A 349 -9.26 29.58 16.10
N ASP A 350 -9.96 28.87 15.24
CA ASP A 350 -10.40 27.48 15.44
C ASP A 350 -9.41 26.57 14.72
N MET A 351 -8.65 25.79 15.48
CA MET A 351 -7.68 24.83 15.01
C MET A 351 -8.25 23.43 15.21
N ALA A 352 -8.30 22.61 14.15
CA ALA A 352 -8.86 21.27 14.24
C ALA A 352 -7.93 20.20 13.68
N LEU A 353 -7.85 19.09 14.40
CA LEU A 353 -7.29 17.84 13.90
C LEU A 353 -8.42 16.95 13.38
N THR A 354 -8.22 16.38 12.21
CA THR A 354 -9.23 15.55 11.54
C THR A 354 -8.65 14.23 11.13
N ALA A 355 -9.49 13.19 11.20
CA ALA A 355 -9.21 11.86 10.69
C ALA A 355 -10.32 11.47 9.69
N GLY A 356 -9.94 11.29 8.44
CA GLY A 356 -10.85 10.92 7.35
C GLY A 356 -10.63 9.49 6.91
N TYR A 357 -11.69 8.78 6.62
CA TYR A 357 -11.68 7.44 6.05
C TYR A 357 -12.15 7.47 4.60
N LYS A 358 -11.28 7.05 3.68
CA LYS A 358 -11.59 6.96 2.25
C LYS A 358 -12.55 5.81 1.97
N LEU A 359 -13.77 6.13 1.60
CA LEU A 359 -14.73 5.15 1.10
C LEU A 359 -14.35 4.69 -0.30
N ASN A 360 -13.96 5.65 -1.15
CA ASN A 360 -13.47 5.45 -2.52
C ASN A 360 -12.61 6.65 -2.92
N ASP A 361 -12.12 6.70 -4.17
CA ASP A 361 -11.30 7.80 -4.67
C ASP A 361 -12.03 9.13 -4.79
N LYS A 362 -13.37 9.12 -4.65
CA LYS A 362 -14.24 10.29 -4.77
C LYS A 362 -14.96 10.66 -3.47
N SER A 363 -14.89 9.83 -2.42
CA SER A 363 -15.66 10.04 -1.20
C SER A 363 -14.84 9.72 0.03
N THR A 364 -14.83 10.66 0.99
CA THR A 364 -14.16 10.53 2.28
C THR A 364 -15.13 10.94 3.37
N ILE A 365 -15.30 10.13 4.40
CA ILE A 365 -16.02 10.47 5.62
C ILE A 365 -15.03 10.64 6.75
N GLY A 366 -15.23 11.61 7.63
CA GLY A 366 -14.28 11.83 8.70
C GLY A 366 -14.89 12.49 9.94
N ILE A 367 -14.09 12.48 10.98
CA ILE A 367 -14.36 13.14 12.25
C ILE A 367 -13.19 14.04 12.61
N GLY A 368 -13.40 14.99 13.48
CA GLY A 368 -12.35 15.88 13.98
C GLY A 368 -12.70 16.50 15.32
N ALA A 369 -11.66 16.93 15.99
CA ALA A 369 -11.77 17.72 17.19
C ALA A 369 -11.15 19.09 16.95
N SER A 370 -11.78 20.15 17.39
CA SER A 370 -11.28 21.50 17.27
C SER A 370 -11.11 22.18 18.63
N TYR A 371 -10.18 23.11 18.64
CA TYR A 371 -9.86 23.92 19.79
C TYR A 371 -9.86 25.40 19.37
N LYS A 372 -10.58 26.22 20.13
CA LYS A 372 -10.78 27.63 19.82
C LYS A 372 -9.93 28.49 20.72
N LEU A 373 -9.03 29.25 20.12
CA LEU A 373 -8.16 30.25 20.77
C LEU A 373 -8.70 31.61 20.49
N GLY A 374 -8.98 32.37 21.53
CA GLY A 374 -9.28 33.80 21.47
C GLY A 374 -8.00 34.64 21.57
N TRP A 375 -7.87 35.63 20.68
CA TRP A 375 -6.70 36.52 20.61
C TRP A 375 -6.92 37.87 21.30
N GLY A 376 -8.11 38.11 21.91
CA GLY A 376 -8.51 39.39 22.48
C GLY A 376 -9.11 40.34 21.45
N ASN A 377 -9.30 41.62 21.85
CA ASN A 377 -10.01 42.63 21.06
C ASN A 377 -9.11 43.41 20.07
N GLY A 378 -8.13 42.79 19.47
CA GLY A 378 -7.26 43.37 18.44
C GLY A 378 -5.77 43.31 18.75
N PHE A 379 -4.95 43.79 17.79
CA PHE A 379 -3.47 43.69 17.86
C PHE A 379 -2.83 44.43 19.03
N LYS A 380 -3.54 45.42 19.66
CA LYS A 380 -3.02 46.21 20.80
C LYS A 380 -3.25 45.51 22.15
N ASN A 381 -4.25 44.59 22.25
CA ASN A 381 -4.60 43.92 23.51
C ASN A 381 -4.73 42.42 23.26
N ILE A 382 -3.61 41.73 22.99
CA ILE A 382 -3.57 40.30 22.79
C ILE A 382 -3.68 39.61 24.15
N ARG A 383 -4.82 39.00 24.42
CA ARG A 383 -5.05 38.08 25.56
C ARG A 383 -5.42 36.70 25.00
N LEU A 384 -4.56 35.75 25.25
CA LEU A 384 -4.83 34.34 24.89
C LEU A 384 -5.88 33.79 25.87
N SER A 385 -7.04 33.40 25.35
CA SER A 385 -8.10 32.76 26.13
C SER A 385 -8.57 31.48 25.48
N HIS A 386 -9.00 30.53 26.31
CA HIS A 386 -9.58 29.26 25.90
C HIS A 386 -11.06 29.45 25.60
N GLN A 387 -11.41 29.69 24.35
CA GLN A 387 -12.76 30.09 23.93
C GLN A 387 -13.68 28.90 23.62
N GLY A 388 -13.15 27.70 23.65
CA GLY A 388 -14.00 26.51 23.47
C GLY A 388 -13.34 25.35 22.76
N ILE A 389 -14.11 24.30 22.67
CA ILE A 389 -13.77 23.07 21.94
C ILE A 389 -14.89 22.73 20.98
N GLY A 390 -14.60 21.93 19.95
CA GLY A 390 -15.60 21.48 19.00
C GLY A 390 -15.34 20.05 18.56
N LEU A 391 -16.44 19.36 18.31
CA LEU A 391 -16.43 18.07 17.62
C LEU A 391 -17.07 18.25 16.25
N ARG A 392 -16.47 17.67 15.23
CA ARG A 392 -16.97 17.77 13.85
C ARG A 392 -17.00 16.44 13.16
N SER A 393 -18.00 16.24 12.33
CA SER A 393 -18.04 15.18 11.34
C SER A 393 -18.08 15.83 9.95
N TYR A 394 -17.55 15.15 8.94
CA TYR A 394 -17.59 15.66 7.58
C TYR A 394 -17.68 14.54 6.55
N LEU A 395 -18.24 14.87 5.41
CA LEU A 395 -18.33 14.03 4.22
C LEU A 395 -17.85 14.87 3.03
N ASP A 396 -16.79 14.44 2.37
CA ASP A 396 -16.27 15.04 1.14
C ASP A 396 -16.66 14.18 -0.05
N ILE A 397 -17.28 14.77 -1.06
CA ILE A 397 -17.63 14.10 -2.32
C ILE A 397 -17.02 14.88 -3.49
N LYS A 398 -16.19 14.21 -4.30
CA LYS A 398 -15.54 14.78 -5.48
C LYS A 398 -16.55 15.01 -6.61
N ILE A 399 -16.62 16.23 -7.11
CA ILE A 399 -17.43 16.59 -8.27
C ILE A 399 -16.61 16.40 -9.56
N LYS A 400 -15.62 17.27 -9.77
CA LYS A 400 -14.79 17.29 -10.98
C LYS A 400 -13.41 17.90 -10.68
N GLY A 401 -12.35 17.36 -11.27
CA GLY A 401 -11.00 17.89 -11.11
C GLY A 401 -10.59 17.95 -9.63
N ASN A 402 -10.36 19.15 -9.13
CA ASN A 402 -9.95 19.43 -7.75
C ASN A 402 -11.10 19.95 -6.86
N PHE A 403 -12.33 20.00 -7.37
CA PHE A 403 -13.50 20.50 -6.65
C PHE A 403 -14.29 19.37 -5.99
N TRP A 404 -14.69 19.62 -4.75
CA TRP A 404 -15.41 18.70 -3.88
C TRP A 404 -16.59 19.43 -3.23
N ILE A 405 -17.69 18.73 -3.01
CA ILE A 405 -18.73 19.13 -2.06
C ILE A 405 -18.32 18.59 -0.71
N THR A 406 -18.34 19.46 0.28
CA THR A 406 -18.12 19.10 1.69
C THR A 406 -19.39 19.42 2.46
N GLY A 407 -19.90 18.42 3.18
CA GLY A 407 -20.97 18.59 4.14
C GLY A 407 -20.55 18.04 5.49
N GLY A 408 -21.15 18.55 6.57
CA GLY A 408 -20.79 18.07 7.88
C GLY A 408 -21.66 18.64 9.00
N TYR A 409 -21.52 18.04 10.16
CA TYR A 409 -22.19 18.46 11.38
C TYR A 409 -21.13 18.75 12.45
N GLU A 410 -21.27 19.86 13.14
CA GLU A 410 -20.37 20.29 14.20
C GLU A 410 -21.13 20.61 15.48
N MET A 411 -20.55 20.25 16.59
CA MET A 411 -20.96 20.64 17.92
C MET A 411 -19.83 21.47 18.52
N ASN A 412 -20.12 22.72 18.86
CA ASN A 412 -19.15 23.67 19.33
C ASN A 412 -19.53 24.15 20.72
N TYR A 413 -18.68 23.94 21.72
CA TYR A 413 -18.77 24.57 23.01
C TYR A 413 -18.05 25.91 22.92
N GLN A 414 -18.77 27.02 23.14
CA GLN A 414 -18.25 28.37 22.92
C GLN A 414 -18.30 29.22 24.22
N HIS A 415 -17.87 28.63 25.32
CA HIS A 415 -17.71 29.32 26.59
C HIS A 415 -16.30 29.13 27.11
N GLU A 416 -15.78 30.13 27.83
CA GLU A 416 -14.54 29.92 28.58
C GLU A 416 -14.74 28.81 29.60
N PHE A 417 -13.82 27.86 29.65
CA PHE A 417 -13.85 26.78 30.61
C PHE A 417 -12.51 26.68 31.34
N THR A 418 -12.60 26.47 32.65
CA THR A 418 -11.43 26.22 33.51
C THR A 418 -11.39 24.79 34.02
N LYS A 419 -12.56 24.09 34.01
CA LYS A 419 -12.69 22.69 34.48
C LYS A 419 -13.43 21.84 33.46
N TYR A 420 -13.01 20.60 33.27
CA TYR A 420 -13.65 19.65 32.35
C TYR A 420 -15.11 19.32 32.68
N SER A 421 -15.52 19.44 33.95
CA SER A 421 -16.90 19.23 34.36
C SER A 421 -17.90 20.20 33.73
N GLN A 422 -17.44 21.38 33.31
CA GLN A 422 -18.28 22.39 32.63
C GLN A 422 -18.68 21.95 31.21
N LEU A 423 -17.98 21.01 30.61
CA LEU A 423 -18.25 20.48 29.27
C LEU A 423 -19.38 19.45 29.24
N GLN A 424 -19.87 18.99 30.39
CA GLN A 424 -20.87 17.93 30.49
C GLN A 424 -22.30 18.42 30.17
N GLY A 425 -22.55 19.72 30.21
CA GLY A 425 -23.86 20.30 29.85
C GLY A 425 -24.09 20.33 28.34
N LEU A 426 -24.81 19.35 27.79
CA LEU A 426 -25.13 19.27 26.35
C LEU A 426 -25.91 20.47 25.82
N SER A 427 -26.65 21.19 26.67
CA SER A 427 -27.39 22.40 26.31
C SER A 427 -26.49 23.60 25.98
N ALA A 428 -25.24 23.60 26.45
CA ALA A 428 -24.26 24.64 26.16
C ALA A 428 -23.53 24.43 24.79
N TRP A 429 -23.76 23.32 24.12
CA TRP A 429 -23.17 23.02 22.84
C TRP A 429 -24.00 23.56 21.69
N GLN A 430 -23.40 24.45 20.92
CA GLN A 430 -24.00 24.98 19.70
C GLN A 430 -23.83 23.98 18.55
N LYS A 431 -24.93 23.77 17.82
CA LYS A 431 -25.00 22.86 16.67
C LYS A 431 -24.83 23.63 15.36
N SER A 432 -23.93 23.22 14.49
CA SER A 432 -23.71 23.77 13.16
C SER A 432 -23.91 22.70 12.10
N GLY A 433 -24.70 23.02 11.09
CA GLY A 433 -24.88 22.18 9.90
C GLY A 433 -24.20 22.84 8.70
N LEU A 434 -23.17 22.22 8.18
CA LEU A 434 -22.32 22.80 7.17
C LEU A 434 -22.50 22.11 5.82
N ILE A 435 -22.60 22.91 4.75
CA ILE A 435 -22.50 22.45 3.38
C ILE A 435 -21.72 23.47 2.57
N GLY A 436 -20.89 23.02 1.63
CA GLY A 436 -20.14 23.96 0.83
C GLY A 436 -19.21 23.33 -0.18
N LEU A 437 -18.33 24.13 -0.72
CA LEU A 437 -17.36 23.75 -1.75
C LEU A 437 -15.95 23.72 -1.16
N THR A 438 -15.23 22.68 -1.53
CA THR A 438 -13.81 22.52 -1.20
C THR A 438 -13.00 22.41 -2.47
N LYS A 439 -11.97 23.23 -2.60
CA LYS A 439 -10.94 23.12 -3.63
C LYS A 439 -9.69 22.49 -3.02
N LYS A 440 -9.31 21.28 -3.47
CA LYS A 440 -8.07 20.62 -3.04
C LYS A 440 -6.97 20.91 -4.06
N TYR A 441 -5.79 21.30 -3.57
CA TYR A 441 -4.64 21.60 -4.42
C TYR A 441 -3.37 21.05 -3.78
N ARG A 442 -2.35 20.82 -4.59
CA ARG A 442 -1.09 20.25 -4.14
C ARG A 442 0.00 21.31 -4.15
N ILE A 443 0.73 21.42 -3.02
CA ILE A 443 1.95 22.21 -2.91
C ILE A 443 3.07 21.22 -2.56
N GLY A 444 3.97 20.99 -3.50
CA GLY A 444 5.01 19.97 -3.36
C GLY A 444 4.40 18.57 -3.16
N LYS A 445 4.78 17.91 -2.07
CA LYS A 445 4.30 16.57 -1.69
C LYS A 445 3.00 16.57 -0.87
N LYS A 446 2.57 17.74 -0.37
CA LYS A 446 1.41 17.88 0.53
C LYS A 446 0.16 18.34 -0.21
N THR A 447 -0.99 17.87 0.23
CA THR A 447 -2.28 18.29 -0.30
C THR A 447 -2.93 19.27 0.67
N ASN A 448 -3.29 20.44 0.17
CA ASN A 448 -3.98 21.49 0.91
C ASN A 448 -5.41 21.62 0.40
N SER A 449 -6.28 22.22 1.19
CA SER A 449 -7.67 22.48 0.83
C SER A 449 -8.10 23.85 1.26
N LEU A 450 -8.90 24.51 0.41
CA LEU A 450 -9.66 25.70 0.73
C LEU A 450 -11.13 25.31 0.74
N GLN A 451 -11.82 25.66 1.81
CA GLN A 451 -13.23 25.31 2.02
C GLN A 451 -14.03 26.59 2.22
N LEU A 452 -15.09 26.75 1.46
CA LEU A 452 -16.12 27.74 1.66
C LEU A 452 -17.40 27.01 2.06
N LEU A 453 -17.85 27.21 3.30
CA LEU A 453 -18.92 26.45 3.91
C LEU A 453 -20.04 27.41 4.34
N TRP A 454 -21.25 27.01 4.10
CA TRP A 454 -22.45 27.67 4.60
C TRP A 454 -23.00 26.89 5.79
N ASP A 455 -23.16 27.56 6.92
CA ASP A 455 -23.79 27.03 8.13
C ASP A 455 -25.29 27.36 8.13
N PHE A 456 -26.08 26.42 7.65
CA PHE A 456 -27.53 26.61 7.55
C PHE A 456 -28.26 26.59 8.92
N LEU A 457 -27.58 26.17 9.99
CA LEU A 457 -28.10 26.21 11.36
C LEU A 457 -27.68 27.50 12.10
N SER A 458 -26.84 28.37 11.52
CA SER A 458 -26.33 29.58 12.16
C SER A 458 -27.45 30.51 12.61
N TYR A 459 -28.58 30.54 11.91
CA TYR A 459 -29.72 31.40 12.20
C TYR A 459 -30.49 30.98 13.46
N SER A 460 -30.41 29.75 13.88
CA SER A 460 -31.04 29.23 15.10
C SER A 460 -30.12 29.20 16.34
N GLN A 461 -28.86 29.63 16.16
CA GLN A 461 -27.86 29.60 17.24
C GLN A 461 -27.96 30.88 18.16
N VAL A 462 -27.71 30.64 19.44
CA VAL A 462 -27.62 31.73 20.45
C VAL A 462 -26.29 31.55 21.20
N PRO A 463 -25.35 32.53 21.11
CA PRO A 463 -25.34 33.70 20.21
C PRO A 463 -25.21 33.24 18.73
N ARG A 464 -25.78 34.06 17.82
CA ARG A 464 -25.76 33.78 16.38
C ARG A 464 -24.34 33.86 15.83
N THR A 465 -23.92 32.82 15.12
CA THR A 465 -22.60 32.75 14.47
C THR A 465 -22.67 33.21 13.01
N GLU A 466 -21.51 33.37 12.37
CA GLU A 466 -21.45 33.68 10.93
C GLU A 466 -21.96 32.50 10.10
N ALA A 467 -22.82 32.83 9.13
CA ALA A 467 -23.38 31.83 8.22
C ALA A 467 -22.36 31.29 7.21
N ILE A 468 -21.39 32.10 6.81
CA ILE A 468 -20.35 31.72 5.87
C ILE A 468 -19.04 31.51 6.62
N LYS A 469 -18.45 30.35 6.46
CA LYS A 469 -17.19 29.94 7.10
C LYS A 469 -16.15 29.61 6.04
N PHE A 470 -14.96 30.20 6.20
CA PHE A 470 -13.81 29.92 5.35
C PHE A 470 -12.78 29.12 6.14
N ARG A 471 -12.32 28.01 5.57
CA ARG A 471 -11.33 27.11 6.18
C ARG A 471 -10.16 26.83 5.26
N ILE A 472 -8.98 26.74 5.84
CA ILE A 472 -7.78 26.25 5.21
C ILE A 472 -7.44 24.90 5.86
N GLY A 473 -7.26 23.88 5.04
CA GLY A 473 -6.90 22.53 5.49
C GLY A 473 -5.56 22.09 4.94
N TYR A 474 -4.82 21.39 5.77
CA TYR A 474 -3.54 20.77 5.45
C TYR A 474 -3.66 19.26 5.70
N LYS A 475 -3.27 18.46 4.71
CA LYS A 475 -3.17 17.02 4.88
C LYS A 475 -1.78 16.68 5.42
N LEU A 476 -1.74 15.93 6.54
CA LEU A 476 -0.53 15.46 7.20
C LEU A 476 0.03 14.20 6.54
#